data_a3a7d740b76ffd40517c0ad99512f421
#
_entry.id   a3a7d740b76ffd40517c0ad99512f421
#
_cell.length_a   1.000
_cell.length_b   1.000
_cell.length_c   1.000
_cell.angle_alpha   90.00
_cell.angle_beta   90.00
_cell.angle_gamma   90.00
#
_symmetry.space_group_name_H-M   'P 1'
#
loop_
_entity.id
_entity.type
_entity.pdbx_description
1 polymer ?
#
loop_
_entity_poly.entity_id
_entity_poly.type
_entity_poly.pdbx_seq_one_letter_code
_entity_poly.pdbx_strand_id
1 'polypeptide(L)'
;MKYGKSMIFIKRILFSILSIYFILFTCTRTALAASSWPSAVSIDADGGILMEAQTGTVLFAKNADQPYYPASITKILTALIVLKHCSLDEEVTFSHDDVYNVEAGSSTAGIDEGDVLTVRDCLYALMLASANESANALACHVSGSREAFAELMNQTAESLGCTGSHFANPSGLNDENHYTTAHDMALIARAAIQNPDFLEIDGARNYKLPPTKRNPEGGYVANHHRMLVKNTSVYYPGAFAGKTGYTSIAGNTLVTCAQRNDMTLIAVVLNGHQTHYPDTKALLDFGFDRFQILKAADHETTYKALDNDMTIGGMTAQDNISLELDKNSLIVIPKDADFSDTESSLSYELDENAPDTAIARILYQYDGHSIGQVYLCSAGQIIPKAANRSTQASDPVVSPQSDTSDTVNARSQASAGRSAASSQTGKEFPFILVGICALSLTAIGVILFFLLHSHRKEKEDLLLRRKRRLERLEDIGYSSSDFDQMLSQKRSSSPSYQKQKRKIKRPHKKWPFSR
;
A
#
# COMPACT_ATOMS: atom_id res chain seq x y z
N MET A 1 50.69 58.25 -16.79
CA MET A 1 50.80 57.30 -15.66
C MET A 1 49.59 57.22 -14.73
N LYS A 2 48.56 58.05 -14.84
CA LYS A 2 47.35 57.98 -13.98
C LYS A 2 46.32 56.91 -14.41
N TYR A 3 46.18 56.54 -15.68
CA TYR A 3 45.21 55.61 -16.19
C TYR A 3 45.47 54.12 -15.87
N GLY A 4 46.75 53.74 -15.72
CA GLY A 4 47.11 52.35 -15.41
C GLY A 4 46.78 51.92 -13.97
N LYS A 5 46.80 52.81 -12.99
CA LYS A 5 46.50 52.54 -11.59
C LYS A 5 44.95 52.34 -11.38
N SER A 6 44.13 53.10 -12.10
CA SER A 6 42.66 53.00 -12.03
C SER A 6 42.15 51.68 -12.63
N MET A 7 42.76 51.22 -13.71
CA MET A 7 42.38 49.97 -14.37
C MET A 7 42.77 48.75 -13.53
N ILE A 8 43.87 48.78 -12.79
CA ILE A 8 44.28 47.72 -11.86
C ILE A 8 43.34 47.68 -10.64
N PHE A 9 42.90 48.84 -10.17
CA PHE A 9 41.95 48.93 -9.05
C PHE A 9 40.58 48.39 -9.42
N ILE A 10 40.05 48.70 -10.61
CA ILE A 10 38.78 48.18 -11.12
C ILE A 10 38.85 46.66 -11.31
N LYS A 11 39.97 46.12 -11.87
CA LYS A 11 40.15 44.67 -12.01
C LYS A 11 40.17 43.94 -10.65
N ARG A 12 40.76 44.53 -9.61
CA ARG A 12 40.79 43.97 -8.26
C ARG A 12 39.40 43.97 -7.62
N ILE A 13 38.60 45.02 -7.80
CA ILE A 13 37.23 45.10 -7.32
C ILE A 13 36.34 44.04 -8.05
N LEU A 14 36.47 43.95 -9.37
CA LEU A 14 35.73 42.93 -10.15
C LEU A 14 36.10 41.49 -9.72
N PHE A 15 37.39 41.24 -9.48
CA PHE A 15 37.86 39.93 -9.01
C PHE A 15 37.34 39.62 -7.59
N SER A 16 37.32 40.61 -6.70
CA SER A 16 36.75 40.45 -5.36
C SER A 16 35.25 40.21 -5.38
N ILE A 17 34.51 40.90 -6.23
CA ILE A 17 33.07 40.71 -6.42
C ILE A 17 32.81 39.30 -7.01
N LEU A 18 33.57 38.86 -7.99
CA LEU A 18 33.48 37.55 -8.59
C LEU A 18 33.81 36.43 -7.59
N SER A 19 34.82 36.64 -6.73
CA SER A 19 35.21 35.73 -5.65
C SER A 19 34.13 35.64 -4.57
N ILE A 20 33.51 36.76 -4.20
CA ILE A 20 32.39 36.80 -3.25
C ILE A 20 31.16 36.08 -3.86
N TYR A 21 30.92 36.31 -5.16
CA TYR A 21 29.82 35.62 -5.86
C TYR A 21 30.05 34.10 -5.95
N PHE A 22 31.32 33.70 -6.18
CA PHE A 22 31.70 32.28 -6.20
C PHE A 22 31.61 31.65 -4.80
N ILE A 23 31.99 32.36 -3.75
CA ILE A 23 31.85 31.91 -2.35
C ILE A 23 30.37 31.85 -1.96
N LEU A 24 29.54 32.81 -2.33
CA LEU A 24 28.09 32.78 -2.12
C LEU A 24 27.41 31.66 -2.92
N PHE A 25 27.91 31.37 -4.12
CA PHE A 25 27.38 30.27 -4.96
C PHE A 25 27.82 28.90 -4.44
N THR A 26 29.02 28.76 -3.87
CA THR A 26 29.48 27.52 -3.23
C THR A 26 28.93 27.35 -1.81
N CYS A 27 28.50 28.42 -1.15
CA CYS A 27 27.78 28.39 0.13
C CYS A 27 26.25 28.24 -0.03
N THR A 28 25.71 28.15 -1.24
CA THR A 28 24.41 27.49 -1.40
C THR A 28 24.66 26.05 -1.01
N ARG A 29 24.53 25.75 0.28
CA ARG A 29 24.30 24.40 0.75
C ARG A 29 23.19 23.88 -0.17
N THR A 30 23.47 22.83 -0.90
CA THR A 30 22.42 21.96 -1.34
C THR A 30 21.57 21.78 -0.08
N ALA A 31 20.42 22.46 0.00
CA ALA A 31 19.38 21.99 0.87
C ALA A 31 19.23 20.53 0.42
N LEU A 32 19.77 19.60 1.19
CA LEU A 32 19.35 18.22 1.07
C LEU A 32 17.84 18.35 1.15
N ALA A 33 17.18 18.12 0.02
CA ALA A 33 15.74 17.97 0.02
C ALA A 33 15.49 16.97 1.14
N ALA A 34 14.76 17.39 2.17
CA ALA A 34 14.36 16.47 3.21
C ALA A 34 13.85 15.25 2.48
N SER A 35 14.39 14.07 2.78
CA SER A 35 13.99 12.86 2.12
C SER A 35 12.48 12.75 2.35
N SER A 36 11.72 12.59 1.27
CA SER A 36 10.28 12.52 1.30
C SER A 36 9.84 11.08 1.06
N TRP A 37 8.58 10.76 1.38
CA TRP A 37 8.03 9.46 1.02
C TRP A 37 8.25 9.17 -0.47
N PRO A 38 8.72 7.97 -0.85
CA PRO A 38 9.04 7.65 -2.23
C PRO A 38 7.83 7.86 -3.15
N SER A 39 8.07 8.47 -4.32
CA SER A 39 7.02 8.67 -5.32
C SER A 39 6.35 7.35 -5.66
N ALA A 40 5.03 7.31 -5.59
CA ALA A 40 4.24 6.11 -5.81
C ALA A 40 4.46 5.54 -7.22
N VAL A 41 4.54 4.21 -7.30
CA VAL A 41 4.49 3.47 -8.57
C VAL A 41 3.07 3.56 -9.17
N SER A 42 2.96 3.47 -10.49
CA SER A 42 1.66 3.39 -11.16
C SER A 42 1.27 1.94 -11.42
N ILE A 43 0.03 1.59 -11.11
CA ILE A 43 -0.62 0.33 -11.47
C ILE A 43 -1.86 0.59 -12.32
N ASP A 44 -2.17 -0.32 -13.23
CA ASP A 44 -3.35 -0.20 -14.10
C ASP A 44 -4.64 -0.67 -13.40
N ALA A 45 -4.54 -1.62 -12.47
CA ALA A 45 -5.68 -2.09 -11.67
C ALA A 45 -6.42 -0.94 -10.98
N ASP A 46 -7.73 -1.07 -10.79
CA ASP A 46 -8.58 -0.04 -10.19
C ASP A 46 -8.31 0.14 -8.70
N GLY A 47 -8.05 -0.95 -7.96
CA GLY A 47 -7.70 -0.96 -6.56
C GLY A 47 -6.40 -1.71 -6.30
N GLY A 48 -5.61 -1.25 -5.33
CA GLY A 48 -4.41 -1.96 -4.91
C GLY A 48 -3.75 -1.38 -3.67
N ILE A 49 -3.00 -2.24 -2.98
CA ILE A 49 -2.23 -1.90 -1.79
C ILE A 49 -0.92 -2.68 -1.77
N LEU A 50 0.09 -2.07 -1.18
CA LEU A 50 1.30 -2.74 -0.74
C LEU A 50 1.50 -2.49 0.75
N MET A 51 1.54 -3.55 1.54
CA MET A 51 1.70 -3.51 3.00
C MET A 51 2.95 -4.29 3.41
N GLU A 52 3.73 -3.75 4.35
CA GLU A 52 4.75 -4.54 5.03
C GLU A 52 4.09 -5.38 6.13
N ALA A 53 4.33 -6.70 6.11
CA ALA A 53 3.54 -7.66 6.88
C ALA A 53 3.78 -7.60 8.39
N GLN A 54 5.00 -7.31 8.85
CA GLN A 54 5.35 -7.33 10.27
C GLN A 54 4.82 -6.08 10.98
N THR A 55 5.02 -4.91 10.39
CA THR A 55 4.62 -3.62 10.97
C THR A 55 3.18 -3.24 10.65
N GLY A 56 2.62 -3.75 9.56
CA GLY A 56 1.34 -3.31 9.01
C GLY A 56 1.43 -1.98 8.25
N THR A 57 2.63 -1.48 8.01
CA THR A 57 2.85 -0.21 7.31
C THR A 57 2.40 -0.30 5.87
N VAL A 58 1.54 0.63 5.45
CA VAL A 58 1.08 0.76 4.06
C VAL A 58 2.10 1.58 3.27
N LEU A 59 2.76 0.93 2.30
CA LEU A 59 3.79 1.54 1.45
C LEU A 59 3.21 2.17 0.18
N PHE A 60 2.10 1.64 -0.29
CA PHE A 60 1.36 2.11 -1.45
C PHE A 60 -0.13 1.84 -1.27
N ALA A 61 -0.97 2.79 -1.69
CA ALA A 61 -2.41 2.64 -1.72
C ALA A 61 -2.99 3.34 -2.96
N LYS A 62 -3.87 2.63 -3.68
CA LYS A 62 -4.71 3.16 -4.77
C LYS A 62 -6.11 2.65 -4.56
N ASN A 63 -7.07 3.52 -4.23
CA ASN A 63 -8.45 3.14 -3.93
C ASN A 63 -8.54 1.94 -2.97
N ALA A 64 -7.61 1.90 -1.99
CA ALA A 64 -7.38 0.71 -1.17
C ALA A 64 -8.54 0.39 -0.24
N ASP A 65 -9.35 1.37 0.13
CA ASP A 65 -10.52 1.25 1.00
C ASP A 65 -11.85 1.24 0.22
N GLN A 66 -11.81 1.24 -1.12
CA GLN A 66 -13.00 1.09 -1.94
C GLN A 66 -13.42 -0.38 -2.04
N PRO A 67 -14.72 -0.68 -1.99
CA PRO A 67 -15.21 -2.05 -2.11
C PRO A 67 -15.14 -2.54 -3.56
N TYR A 68 -14.67 -3.79 -3.73
CA TYR A 68 -14.60 -4.53 -4.98
C TYR A 68 -15.05 -5.96 -4.77
N TYR A 69 -15.47 -6.63 -5.83
CA TYR A 69 -15.71 -8.07 -5.79
C TYR A 69 -14.37 -8.81 -5.69
N PRO A 70 -14.16 -9.65 -4.64
CA PRO A 70 -12.89 -10.32 -4.43
C PRO A 70 -12.64 -11.49 -5.38
N ALA A 71 -13.66 -12.14 -5.90
CA ALA A 71 -13.55 -13.46 -6.49
C ALA A 71 -12.84 -14.45 -5.54
N SER A 72 -12.08 -15.41 -6.08
CA SER A 72 -11.48 -16.49 -5.29
C SER A 72 -10.35 -16.10 -4.34
N ILE A 73 -9.95 -14.81 -4.24
CA ILE A 73 -9.06 -14.41 -3.15
C ILE A 73 -9.74 -14.51 -1.77
N THR A 74 -11.07 -14.53 -1.73
CA THR A 74 -11.91 -14.87 -0.57
C THR A 74 -11.43 -16.14 0.13
N LYS A 75 -10.94 -17.13 -0.62
CA LYS A 75 -10.50 -18.44 -0.10
C LYS A 75 -9.33 -18.36 0.88
N ILE A 76 -8.60 -17.23 0.92
CA ILE A 76 -7.59 -16.97 1.97
C ILE A 76 -8.27 -16.92 3.34
N LEU A 77 -9.38 -16.17 3.46
CA LEU A 77 -10.14 -16.09 4.70
C LEU A 77 -10.78 -17.43 5.06
N THR A 78 -11.32 -18.13 4.07
CA THR A 78 -11.88 -19.48 4.27
C THR A 78 -10.83 -20.44 4.82
N ALA A 79 -9.64 -20.48 4.21
CA ALA A 79 -8.54 -21.32 4.68
C ALA A 79 -8.07 -20.94 6.10
N LEU A 80 -7.95 -19.64 6.40
CA LEU A 80 -7.58 -19.14 7.73
C LEU A 80 -8.56 -19.62 8.80
N ILE A 81 -9.87 -19.53 8.54
CA ILE A 81 -10.92 -19.97 9.48
C ILE A 81 -10.85 -21.48 9.66
N VAL A 82 -10.77 -22.24 8.58
CA VAL A 82 -10.71 -23.72 8.64
C VAL A 82 -9.49 -24.16 9.47
N LEU A 83 -8.32 -23.60 9.22
CA LEU A 83 -7.09 -23.90 9.97
C LEU A 83 -7.14 -23.51 11.44
N LYS A 84 -8.03 -22.59 11.81
CA LYS A 84 -8.26 -22.19 13.20
C LYS A 84 -9.21 -23.12 13.94
N HIS A 85 -10.12 -23.78 13.23
CA HIS A 85 -11.23 -24.54 13.83
C HIS A 85 -11.13 -26.05 13.66
N CYS A 86 -10.34 -26.56 12.70
CA CYS A 86 -10.26 -27.98 12.37
C CYS A 86 -8.84 -28.51 12.45
N SER A 87 -8.69 -29.78 12.80
CA SER A 87 -7.45 -30.54 12.60
C SER A 87 -7.34 -30.96 11.13
N LEU A 88 -6.11 -30.98 10.62
CA LEU A 88 -5.87 -31.30 9.20
C LEU A 88 -6.28 -32.74 8.80
N ASP A 89 -6.36 -33.66 9.77
CA ASP A 89 -6.66 -35.07 9.54
C ASP A 89 -8.17 -35.38 9.73
N GLU A 90 -9.03 -34.39 10.05
CA GLU A 90 -10.48 -34.57 10.11
C GLU A 90 -11.03 -34.91 8.72
N GLU A 91 -12.02 -35.79 8.67
CA GLU A 91 -12.68 -36.21 7.44
C GLU A 91 -13.85 -35.29 7.09
N VAL A 92 -13.86 -34.81 5.87
CA VAL A 92 -14.89 -33.98 5.27
C VAL A 92 -15.66 -34.82 4.25
N THR A 93 -16.96 -35.00 4.46
CA THR A 93 -17.86 -35.70 3.51
C THR A 93 -18.55 -34.66 2.63
N PHE A 94 -18.47 -34.85 1.31
CA PHE A 94 -19.07 -33.95 0.34
C PHE A 94 -20.54 -34.28 0.12
N SER A 95 -21.42 -33.33 0.43
CA SER A 95 -22.84 -33.45 0.16
C SER A 95 -23.15 -33.08 -1.30
N HIS A 96 -24.38 -33.43 -1.74
CA HIS A 96 -24.91 -33.01 -3.04
C HIS A 96 -24.83 -31.48 -3.21
N ASP A 97 -25.22 -30.75 -2.18
CA ASP A 97 -25.27 -29.29 -2.20
C ASP A 97 -23.88 -28.65 -2.29
N ASP A 98 -22.87 -29.24 -1.65
CA ASP A 98 -21.49 -28.76 -1.72
C ASP A 98 -20.93 -28.82 -3.14
N VAL A 99 -21.28 -29.90 -3.88
CA VAL A 99 -20.71 -30.19 -5.20
C VAL A 99 -21.47 -29.52 -6.33
N TYR A 100 -22.83 -29.55 -6.27
CA TYR A 100 -23.67 -29.13 -7.39
C TYR A 100 -24.25 -27.72 -7.24
N ASN A 101 -24.20 -27.15 -6.05
CA ASN A 101 -24.59 -25.75 -5.83
C ASN A 101 -23.37 -24.80 -5.99
N VAL A 102 -22.68 -24.97 -7.10
CA VAL A 102 -21.60 -24.09 -7.58
C VAL A 102 -21.95 -23.56 -8.96
N GLU A 103 -21.45 -22.38 -9.30
CA GLU A 103 -21.69 -21.77 -10.61
C GLU A 103 -21.11 -22.66 -11.73
N ALA A 104 -21.91 -22.93 -12.76
CA ALA A 104 -21.48 -23.75 -13.88
C ALA A 104 -20.23 -23.19 -14.59
N GLY A 105 -19.22 -24.04 -14.77
CA GLY A 105 -17.94 -23.64 -15.35
C GLY A 105 -16.99 -22.95 -14.37
N SER A 106 -17.34 -22.83 -13.10
CA SER A 106 -16.44 -22.34 -12.06
C SER A 106 -15.37 -23.39 -11.68
N SER A 107 -14.35 -22.98 -10.92
CA SER A 107 -13.22 -23.85 -10.58
C SER A 107 -13.62 -25.01 -9.67
N THR A 108 -13.23 -26.24 -10.04
CA THR A 108 -13.42 -27.47 -9.28
C THR A 108 -12.14 -28.32 -9.27
N ALA A 109 -12.00 -29.20 -8.28
CA ALA A 109 -10.95 -30.21 -8.20
C ALA A 109 -11.42 -31.61 -8.67
N GLY A 110 -12.68 -31.73 -9.09
CA GLY A 110 -13.26 -32.99 -9.55
C GLY A 110 -13.61 -33.91 -8.39
N ILE A 111 -14.10 -33.36 -7.30
CA ILE A 111 -14.64 -34.07 -6.15
C ILE A 111 -16.15 -34.24 -6.38
N ASP A 112 -16.73 -35.35 -5.95
CA ASP A 112 -18.15 -35.66 -6.17
C ASP A 112 -18.91 -35.91 -4.86
N GLU A 113 -20.21 -35.90 -4.93
CA GLU A 113 -21.09 -36.21 -3.81
C GLU A 113 -20.74 -37.56 -3.17
N GLY A 114 -20.61 -37.59 -1.83
CA GLY A 114 -20.26 -38.76 -1.04
C GLY A 114 -18.78 -39.17 -1.14
N ASP A 115 -17.91 -38.35 -1.77
CA ASP A 115 -16.48 -38.47 -1.55
C ASP A 115 -16.12 -38.03 -0.12
N VAL A 116 -15.08 -38.63 0.45
CA VAL A 116 -14.58 -38.29 1.78
C VAL A 116 -13.08 -37.98 1.65
N LEU A 117 -12.72 -36.76 2.00
CA LEU A 117 -11.36 -36.29 1.97
C LEU A 117 -10.98 -35.68 3.33
N THR A 118 -9.68 -35.62 3.63
CA THR A 118 -9.25 -34.90 4.83
C THR A 118 -9.37 -33.39 4.66
N VAL A 119 -9.46 -32.65 5.76
CA VAL A 119 -9.39 -31.18 5.77
C VAL A 119 -8.13 -30.72 5.02
N ARG A 120 -7.00 -31.39 5.18
CA ARG A 120 -5.75 -31.15 4.44
C ARG A 120 -5.97 -31.25 2.92
N ASP A 121 -6.57 -32.33 2.43
CA ASP A 121 -6.82 -32.53 1.00
C ASP A 121 -7.75 -31.44 0.46
N CYS A 122 -8.80 -31.11 1.22
CA CYS A 122 -9.75 -30.06 0.87
C CYS A 122 -9.09 -28.68 0.80
N LEU A 123 -8.18 -28.36 1.73
CA LEU A 123 -7.44 -27.10 1.72
C LEU A 123 -6.47 -27.01 0.53
N TYR A 124 -5.80 -28.11 0.16
CA TYR A 124 -4.99 -28.13 -1.08
C TYR A 124 -5.86 -27.95 -2.32
N ALA A 125 -7.02 -28.58 -2.41
CA ALA A 125 -7.96 -28.37 -3.51
C ALA A 125 -8.48 -26.91 -3.54
N LEU A 126 -8.80 -26.35 -2.38
CA LEU A 126 -9.25 -24.97 -2.18
C LEU A 126 -8.21 -23.96 -2.69
N MET A 127 -6.98 -24.09 -2.23
CA MET A 127 -5.94 -23.07 -2.48
C MET A 127 -5.30 -23.24 -3.85
N LEU A 128 -4.92 -24.46 -4.25
CA LEU A 128 -4.18 -24.70 -5.49
C LEU A 128 -5.09 -24.68 -6.73
N ALA A 129 -6.19 -25.46 -6.69
CA ALA A 129 -7.14 -25.55 -7.80
C ALA A 129 -8.28 -24.53 -7.71
N SER A 130 -8.36 -23.79 -6.60
CA SER A 130 -9.47 -22.86 -6.35
C SER A 130 -10.85 -23.55 -6.29
N ALA A 131 -10.91 -24.80 -5.82
CA ALA A 131 -12.09 -25.65 -5.83
C ALA A 131 -13.24 -25.06 -5.01
N ASN A 132 -14.39 -24.81 -5.65
CA ASN A 132 -15.55 -24.21 -5.00
C ASN A 132 -16.31 -25.23 -4.16
N GLU A 133 -16.38 -26.49 -4.62
CA GLU A 133 -16.96 -27.59 -3.86
C GLU A 133 -16.21 -27.82 -2.54
N SER A 134 -14.86 -27.68 -2.54
CA SER A 134 -14.08 -27.75 -1.30
C SER A 134 -14.36 -26.58 -0.37
N ALA A 135 -14.59 -25.36 -0.92
CA ALA A 135 -14.97 -24.22 -0.10
C ALA A 135 -16.30 -24.45 0.61
N ASN A 136 -17.29 -24.98 -0.11
CA ASN A 136 -18.62 -25.29 0.42
C ASN A 136 -18.56 -26.38 1.48
N ALA A 137 -17.90 -27.50 1.17
CA ALA A 137 -17.80 -28.65 2.07
C ALA A 137 -17.06 -28.28 3.37
N LEU A 138 -15.95 -27.53 3.28
CA LEU A 138 -15.21 -27.02 4.45
C LEU A 138 -16.06 -26.06 5.28
N ALA A 139 -16.84 -25.18 4.64
CA ALA A 139 -17.73 -24.26 5.34
C ALA A 139 -18.83 -25.00 6.11
N CYS A 140 -19.47 -26.00 5.46
CA CYS A 140 -20.48 -26.86 6.10
C CYS A 140 -19.86 -27.71 7.23
N HIS A 141 -18.64 -28.19 7.06
CA HIS A 141 -17.92 -28.96 8.07
C HIS A 141 -17.64 -28.13 9.35
N VAL A 142 -17.19 -26.87 9.19
CA VAL A 142 -16.86 -25.96 10.31
C VAL A 142 -18.12 -25.45 11.02
N SER A 143 -19.14 -25.03 10.27
CA SER A 143 -20.25 -24.22 10.81
C SER A 143 -21.63 -24.87 10.62
N GLY A 144 -21.71 -26.06 10.02
CA GLY A 144 -22.95 -26.75 9.75
C GLY A 144 -23.72 -26.25 8.51
N SER A 145 -23.48 -25.01 8.06
CA SER A 145 -24.01 -24.46 6.82
C SER A 145 -23.11 -23.38 6.25
N ARG A 146 -23.29 -23.05 4.96
CA ARG A 146 -22.53 -21.96 4.28
C ARG A 146 -22.91 -20.58 4.82
N GLU A 147 -24.18 -20.40 5.19
CA GLU A 147 -24.69 -19.15 5.77
C GLU A 147 -24.05 -18.90 7.15
N ALA A 148 -24.04 -19.91 8.02
CA ALA A 148 -23.38 -19.80 9.34
C ALA A 148 -21.86 -19.58 9.18
N PHE A 149 -21.25 -20.17 8.16
CA PHE A 149 -19.83 -19.90 7.86
C PHE A 149 -19.60 -18.48 7.36
N ALA A 150 -20.49 -17.92 6.53
CA ALA A 150 -20.41 -16.53 6.08
C ALA A 150 -20.51 -15.56 7.27
N GLU A 151 -21.35 -15.82 8.25
CA GLU A 151 -21.38 -15.05 9.51
C GLU A 151 -20.03 -15.13 10.24
N LEU A 152 -19.46 -16.34 10.35
CA LEU A 152 -18.14 -16.53 10.96
C LEU A 152 -17.02 -15.83 10.18
N MET A 153 -17.12 -15.78 8.84
CA MET A 153 -16.20 -15.01 7.99
C MET A 153 -16.25 -13.52 8.33
N ASN A 154 -17.43 -12.94 8.45
CA ASN A 154 -17.60 -11.53 8.76
C ASN A 154 -17.11 -11.20 10.17
N GLN A 155 -17.44 -12.03 11.17
CA GLN A 155 -16.90 -11.89 12.54
C GLN A 155 -15.37 -11.97 12.58
N THR A 156 -14.78 -12.92 11.81
CA THR A 156 -13.33 -13.05 11.72
C THR A 156 -12.71 -11.84 11.06
N ALA A 157 -13.28 -11.35 9.96
CA ALA A 157 -12.80 -10.16 9.27
C ALA A 157 -12.86 -8.93 10.18
N GLU A 158 -13.95 -8.72 10.91
CA GLU A 158 -14.08 -7.64 11.89
C GLU A 158 -13.00 -7.73 12.98
N SER A 159 -12.74 -8.92 13.52
CA SER A 159 -11.70 -9.15 14.53
C SER A 159 -10.28 -8.86 14.01
N LEU A 160 -10.06 -8.90 12.70
CA LEU A 160 -8.81 -8.54 12.06
C LEU A 160 -8.70 -7.04 11.73
N GLY A 161 -9.73 -6.24 12.06
CA GLY A 161 -9.79 -4.82 11.78
C GLY A 161 -10.32 -4.48 10.38
N CYS A 162 -10.90 -5.43 9.66
CA CYS A 162 -11.52 -5.18 8.37
C CYS A 162 -12.82 -4.38 8.55
N THR A 163 -12.92 -3.23 7.89
CA THR A 163 -14.08 -2.33 8.04
C THR A 163 -14.85 -2.09 6.75
N GLY A 164 -14.30 -2.52 5.61
CA GLY A 164 -14.87 -2.28 4.28
C GLY A 164 -15.26 -3.55 3.55
N SER A 165 -15.39 -4.70 4.24
CA SER A 165 -15.67 -6.00 3.63
C SER A 165 -16.95 -6.63 4.16
N HIS A 166 -17.59 -7.40 3.30
CA HIS A 166 -18.67 -8.32 3.66
C HIS A 166 -18.58 -9.59 2.82
N PHE A 167 -18.62 -10.73 3.46
CA PHE A 167 -18.48 -12.05 2.84
C PHE A 167 -19.82 -12.78 2.91
N ALA A 168 -20.40 -13.11 1.76
CA ALA A 168 -21.68 -13.82 1.64
C ALA A 168 -21.51 -15.32 1.40
N ASN A 169 -20.32 -15.77 1.00
CA ASN A 169 -20.04 -17.18 0.72
C ASN A 169 -18.55 -17.52 0.87
N PRO A 170 -18.20 -18.82 1.05
CA PRO A 170 -16.82 -19.24 1.30
C PRO A 170 -15.91 -19.26 0.06
N SER A 171 -16.48 -19.15 -1.13
CA SER A 171 -15.78 -19.39 -2.39
C SER A 171 -15.34 -18.12 -3.13
N GLY A 172 -16.03 -17.00 -2.91
CA GLY A 172 -15.87 -15.76 -3.65
C GLY A 172 -16.64 -15.71 -4.96
N LEU A 173 -17.62 -16.60 -5.15
CA LEU A 173 -18.56 -16.51 -6.27
C LEU A 173 -19.43 -15.25 -6.14
N ASN A 174 -19.98 -14.81 -7.27
CA ASN A 174 -20.68 -13.54 -7.34
C ASN A 174 -21.92 -13.51 -6.45
N ASP A 175 -22.00 -12.48 -5.63
CA ASP A 175 -23.14 -12.09 -4.82
C ASP A 175 -23.08 -10.58 -4.63
N GLU A 176 -24.21 -9.88 -4.67
CA GLU A 176 -24.23 -8.41 -4.54
C GLU A 176 -23.72 -7.91 -3.19
N ASN A 177 -23.83 -8.76 -2.16
CA ASN A 177 -23.35 -8.48 -0.81
C ASN A 177 -21.95 -9.06 -0.54
N HIS A 178 -21.25 -9.59 -1.57
CA HIS A 178 -19.91 -10.17 -1.41
C HIS A 178 -18.85 -9.22 -1.94
N TYR A 179 -18.26 -8.42 -1.06
CA TYR A 179 -17.27 -7.41 -1.42
C TYR A 179 -16.16 -7.30 -0.38
N THR A 180 -15.03 -6.76 -0.79
CA THR A 180 -13.87 -6.51 0.06
C THR A 180 -13.12 -5.28 -0.43
N THR A 181 -12.17 -4.79 0.38
CA THR A 181 -11.21 -3.75 -0.01
C THR A 181 -9.81 -4.34 -0.16
N ALA A 182 -8.93 -3.63 -0.86
CA ALA A 182 -7.54 -4.07 -0.96
C ALA A 182 -6.85 -4.05 0.42
N HIS A 183 -7.21 -3.09 1.26
CA HIS A 183 -6.72 -2.96 2.62
C HIS A 183 -7.14 -4.17 3.48
N ASP A 184 -8.42 -4.49 3.52
CA ASP A 184 -8.93 -5.61 4.30
C ASP A 184 -8.34 -6.94 3.85
N MET A 185 -8.20 -7.15 2.53
CA MET A 185 -7.53 -8.35 2.01
C MET A 185 -6.05 -8.43 2.41
N ALA A 186 -5.37 -7.30 2.55
CA ALA A 186 -4.00 -7.29 3.06
C ALA A 186 -3.96 -7.67 4.55
N LEU A 187 -4.91 -7.21 5.37
CA LEU A 187 -5.05 -7.62 6.78
C LEU A 187 -5.35 -9.12 6.91
N ILE A 188 -6.27 -9.64 6.10
CA ILE A 188 -6.61 -11.07 6.07
C ILE A 188 -5.39 -11.90 5.65
N ALA A 189 -4.69 -11.50 4.60
CA ALA A 189 -3.48 -12.18 4.14
C ALA A 189 -2.36 -12.13 5.20
N ARG A 190 -2.20 -10.98 5.87
CA ARG A 190 -1.25 -10.80 6.98
C ARG A 190 -1.51 -11.78 8.13
N ALA A 191 -2.77 -12.00 8.48
CA ALA A 191 -3.15 -12.99 9.48
C ALA A 191 -2.91 -14.43 8.98
N ALA A 192 -3.25 -14.73 7.73
CA ALA A 192 -3.12 -16.07 7.16
C ALA A 192 -1.67 -16.55 7.10
N ILE A 193 -0.72 -15.69 6.71
CA ILE A 193 0.70 -16.05 6.61
C ILE A 193 1.39 -16.26 7.97
N GLN A 194 0.73 -15.98 9.08
CA GLN A 194 1.25 -16.35 10.43
C GLN A 194 1.05 -17.84 10.73
N ASN A 195 0.18 -18.53 9.99
CA ASN A 195 -0.08 -19.95 10.19
C ASN A 195 0.86 -20.78 9.32
N PRO A 196 1.70 -21.66 9.91
CA PRO A 196 2.65 -22.48 9.16
C PRO A 196 1.97 -23.50 8.22
N ASP A 197 0.81 -24.05 8.60
CA ASP A 197 0.05 -24.97 7.74
C ASP A 197 -0.52 -24.22 6.53
N PHE A 198 -0.94 -22.96 6.69
CA PHE A 198 -1.33 -22.12 5.57
C PHE A 198 -0.18 -21.95 4.58
N LEU A 199 1.02 -21.65 5.09
CA LEU A 199 2.20 -21.46 4.25
C LEU A 199 2.62 -22.73 3.51
N GLU A 200 2.54 -23.90 4.18
CA GLU A 200 2.80 -25.19 3.55
C GLU A 200 1.84 -25.46 2.39
N ILE A 201 0.53 -25.27 2.64
CA ILE A 201 -0.53 -25.60 1.67
C ILE A 201 -0.52 -24.62 0.50
N ASP A 202 -0.55 -23.31 0.78
CA ASP A 202 -0.68 -22.28 -0.25
C ASP A 202 0.60 -22.10 -1.08
N GLY A 203 1.76 -22.29 -0.45
CA GLY A 203 3.07 -22.26 -1.10
C GLY A 203 3.37 -23.50 -1.95
N ALA A 204 2.60 -24.57 -1.84
CA ALA A 204 2.80 -25.80 -2.59
C ALA A 204 2.60 -25.59 -4.10
N ARG A 205 3.47 -26.21 -4.90
CA ARG A 205 3.38 -26.13 -6.36
C ARG A 205 2.27 -27.02 -6.92
N ASN A 206 2.12 -28.20 -6.38
CA ASN A 206 1.11 -29.18 -6.71
C ASN A 206 0.88 -30.12 -5.53
N TYR A 207 -0.27 -30.78 -5.53
CA TYR A 207 -0.60 -31.78 -4.54
C TYR A 207 -1.37 -32.92 -5.20
N LYS A 208 -1.13 -34.16 -4.78
CA LYS A 208 -1.87 -35.33 -5.28
C LYS A 208 -3.05 -35.60 -4.35
N LEU A 209 -4.25 -35.31 -4.81
CA LEU A 209 -5.47 -35.69 -4.11
C LEU A 209 -5.64 -37.22 -4.08
N PRO A 210 -6.23 -37.78 -3.03
CA PRO A 210 -6.60 -39.19 -2.99
C PRO A 210 -7.63 -39.55 -4.08
N PRO A 211 -7.91 -40.83 -4.30
CA PRO A 211 -8.96 -41.27 -5.20
C PRO A 211 -10.32 -40.64 -4.87
N THR A 212 -11.01 -40.18 -5.90
CA THR A 212 -12.39 -39.68 -5.83
C THR A 212 -13.25 -40.42 -6.84
N LYS A 213 -14.57 -40.29 -6.78
CA LYS A 213 -15.47 -40.94 -7.75
C LYS A 213 -15.17 -40.53 -9.18
N ARG A 214 -14.81 -39.27 -9.41
CA ARG A 214 -14.46 -38.74 -10.74
C ARG A 214 -13.03 -39.06 -11.15
N ASN A 215 -12.14 -39.28 -10.18
CA ASN A 215 -10.72 -39.57 -10.41
C ASN A 215 -10.27 -40.78 -9.56
N PRO A 216 -10.61 -42.01 -9.98
CA PRO A 216 -10.35 -43.24 -9.17
C PRO A 216 -8.84 -43.49 -8.89
N GLU A 217 -7.93 -42.92 -9.69
CA GLU A 217 -6.47 -43.02 -9.49
C GLU A 217 -5.93 -41.85 -8.66
N GLY A 218 -6.81 -40.96 -8.21
CA GLY A 218 -6.42 -39.67 -7.64
C GLY A 218 -5.99 -38.66 -8.72
N GLY A 219 -6.10 -37.39 -8.41
CA GLY A 219 -5.78 -36.29 -9.33
C GLY A 219 -4.68 -35.38 -8.78
N TYR A 220 -3.92 -34.72 -9.68
CA TYR A 220 -3.02 -33.65 -9.25
C TYR A 220 -3.72 -32.30 -9.37
N VAL A 221 -3.72 -31.54 -8.28
CA VAL A 221 -4.07 -30.12 -8.30
C VAL A 221 -2.79 -29.30 -8.36
N ALA A 222 -2.78 -28.24 -9.17
CA ALA A 222 -1.61 -27.39 -9.37
C ALA A 222 -1.93 -25.94 -8.97
N ASN A 223 -0.94 -25.26 -8.42
CA ASN A 223 -1.09 -23.89 -7.98
C ASN A 223 -1.34 -22.95 -9.17
N HIS A 224 -2.45 -22.26 -9.17
CA HIS A 224 -2.83 -21.29 -10.19
C HIS A 224 -2.07 -19.98 -10.06
N HIS A 225 -1.42 -19.70 -8.93
CA HIS A 225 -0.66 -18.48 -8.71
C HIS A 225 0.72 -18.55 -9.38
N ARG A 226 0.79 -18.07 -10.62
CA ARG A 226 1.96 -18.23 -11.49
C ARG A 226 3.23 -17.52 -10.99
N MET A 227 3.11 -16.51 -10.10
CA MET A 227 4.29 -15.87 -9.49
C MET A 227 5.02 -16.79 -8.51
N LEU A 228 4.34 -17.82 -7.96
CA LEU A 228 4.94 -18.82 -7.07
C LEU A 228 5.61 -19.95 -7.85
N VAL A 229 5.26 -20.15 -9.12
CA VAL A 229 5.70 -21.30 -9.91
C VAL A 229 6.92 -20.94 -10.74
N LYS A 230 8.08 -21.51 -10.40
CA LYS A 230 9.32 -21.38 -11.18
C LYS A 230 9.09 -21.80 -12.64
N ASN A 231 9.79 -21.13 -13.57
CA ASN A 231 9.72 -21.34 -15.02
C ASN A 231 8.42 -20.80 -15.68
N THR A 232 7.58 -20.07 -14.97
CA THR A 232 6.55 -19.23 -15.61
C THR A 232 7.14 -17.88 -16.01
N SER A 233 6.53 -17.21 -16.99
CA SER A 233 6.98 -15.89 -17.45
C SER A 233 6.80 -14.77 -16.41
N VAL A 234 6.00 -15.03 -15.37
CA VAL A 234 5.65 -14.08 -14.31
C VAL A 234 6.17 -14.52 -12.94
N TYR A 235 7.03 -15.56 -12.89
CA TYR A 235 7.65 -15.97 -11.62
C TYR A 235 8.35 -14.80 -10.93
N TYR A 236 8.07 -14.63 -9.64
CA TYR A 236 8.70 -13.58 -8.84
C TYR A 236 9.57 -14.21 -7.74
N PRO A 237 10.90 -14.01 -7.77
CA PRO A 237 11.78 -14.53 -6.74
C PRO A 237 11.44 -13.95 -5.36
N GLY A 238 11.19 -14.83 -4.41
CA GLY A 238 10.77 -14.45 -3.06
C GLY A 238 9.26 -14.51 -2.82
N ALA A 239 8.43 -14.64 -3.86
CA ALA A 239 7.00 -14.91 -3.66
C ALA A 239 6.81 -16.33 -3.09
N PHE A 240 6.01 -16.43 -2.01
CA PHE A 240 5.87 -17.67 -1.25
C PHE A 240 4.42 -18.06 -0.94
N ALA A 241 3.48 -17.12 -0.97
CA ALA A 241 2.07 -17.37 -0.71
C ALA A 241 1.19 -16.38 -1.48
N GLY A 242 -0.10 -16.70 -1.63
CA GLY A 242 -1.09 -15.82 -2.21
C GLY A 242 -2.12 -16.57 -3.06
N LYS A 243 -3.11 -15.83 -3.56
CA LYS A 243 -4.27 -16.39 -4.26
C LYS A 243 -4.65 -15.53 -5.45
N THR A 244 -4.99 -16.19 -6.55
CA THR A 244 -5.61 -15.58 -7.74
C THR A 244 -7.12 -15.64 -7.65
N GLY A 245 -7.80 -14.65 -8.23
CA GLY A 245 -9.24 -14.69 -8.43
C GLY A 245 -9.63 -14.07 -9.76
N TYR A 246 -10.75 -14.55 -10.29
CA TYR A 246 -11.39 -14.00 -11.48
C TYR A 246 -12.88 -14.36 -11.53
N THR A 247 -13.69 -13.36 -11.75
CA THR A 247 -15.04 -13.49 -12.30
C THR A 247 -15.24 -12.39 -13.34
N SER A 248 -16.28 -12.50 -14.17
CA SER A 248 -16.56 -11.46 -15.18
C SER A 248 -16.86 -10.10 -14.56
N ILE A 249 -17.34 -10.06 -13.31
CA ILE A 249 -17.68 -8.84 -12.58
C ILE A 249 -16.46 -8.30 -11.80
N ALA A 250 -15.72 -9.20 -11.14
CA ALA A 250 -14.57 -8.84 -10.32
C ALA A 250 -13.34 -8.42 -11.16
N GLY A 251 -13.28 -8.81 -12.44
CA GLY A 251 -12.03 -8.75 -13.19
C GLY A 251 -10.97 -9.68 -12.58
N ASN A 252 -9.71 -9.41 -12.82
CA ASN A 252 -8.62 -10.16 -12.20
C ASN A 252 -8.31 -9.60 -10.81
N THR A 253 -8.24 -10.47 -9.81
CA THR A 253 -7.82 -10.16 -8.45
C THR A 253 -6.61 -11.00 -8.07
N LEU A 254 -5.71 -10.45 -7.27
CA LEU A 254 -4.48 -11.13 -6.89
C LEU A 254 -4.01 -10.67 -5.51
N VAL A 255 -3.71 -11.62 -4.64
CA VAL A 255 -2.93 -11.42 -3.43
C VAL A 255 -1.61 -12.13 -3.61
N THR A 256 -0.49 -11.48 -3.31
CA THR A 256 0.85 -12.08 -3.35
C THR A 256 1.65 -11.64 -2.14
N CYS A 257 2.15 -12.61 -1.39
CA CYS A 257 3.10 -12.38 -0.31
C CYS A 257 4.51 -12.74 -0.81
N ALA A 258 5.45 -11.84 -0.60
CA ALA A 258 6.83 -12.04 -1.00
C ALA A 258 7.79 -11.61 0.11
N GLN A 259 8.91 -12.31 0.24
CA GLN A 259 9.96 -12.00 1.21
C GLN A 259 11.29 -11.80 0.50
N ARG A 260 12.01 -10.75 0.90
CA ARG A 260 13.37 -10.49 0.48
C ARG A 260 14.17 -9.98 1.69
N ASN A 261 15.20 -10.71 2.07
CA ASN A 261 15.91 -10.50 3.34
C ASN A 261 14.90 -10.59 4.51
N ASP A 262 14.90 -9.61 5.40
CA ASP A 262 14.03 -9.58 6.59
C ASP A 262 12.67 -8.89 6.35
N MET A 263 12.43 -8.36 5.15
CA MET A 263 11.19 -7.67 4.80
C MET A 263 10.19 -8.61 4.12
N THR A 264 8.97 -8.64 4.60
CA THR A 264 7.86 -9.38 4.02
C THR A 264 6.79 -8.41 3.54
N LEU A 265 6.47 -8.47 2.25
CA LEU A 265 5.49 -7.60 1.60
C LEU A 265 4.25 -8.38 1.16
N ILE A 266 3.10 -7.75 1.34
CA ILE A 266 1.80 -8.22 0.86
C ILE A 266 1.30 -7.22 -0.18
N ALA A 267 1.16 -7.68 -1.41
CA ALA A 267 0.58 -6.91 -2.50
C ALA A 267 -0.83 -7.45 -2.81
N VAL A 268 -1.81 -6.57 -2.84
CA VAL A 268 -3.18 -6.89 -3.26
C VAL A 268 -3.54 -6.02 -4.45
N VAL A 269 -4.10 -6.66 -5.48
CA VAL A 269 -4.59 -6.03 -6.70
C VAL A 269 -6.04 -6.45 -6.92
N LEU A 270 -6.94 -5.48 -7.10
CA LEU A 270 -8.36 -5.67 -7.32
C LEU A 270 -8.79 -5.04 -8.65
N ASN A 271 -9.67 -5.72 -9.37
CA ASN A 271 -10.16 -5.34 -10.70
C ASN A 271 -9.02 -5.01 -11.68
N GLY A 272 -8.16 -5.99 -11.93
CA GLY A 272 -6.86 -5.81 -12.55
C GLY A 272 -6.81 -5.82 -14.07
N HIS A 273 -7.92 -5.83 -14.82
CA HIS A 273 -7.97 -5.69 -16.29
C HIS A 273 -6.91 -6.51 -17.06
N GLN A 274 -6.57 -7.74 -16.59
CA GLN A 274 -5.49 -8.62 -17.03
C GLN A 274 -4.07 -8.10 -16.71
N THR A 275 -3.93 -7.06 -15.89
CA THR A 275 -2.65 -6.47 -15.49
C THR A 275 -2.18 -6.92 -14.09
N HIS A 276 -2.95 -7.77 -13.40
CA HIS A 276 -2.71 -8.18 -12.02
C HIS A 276 -1.27 -8.67 -11.74
N TYR A 277 -0.62 -9.40 -12.67
CA TYR A 277 0.78 -9.82 -12.49
C TYR A 277 1.81 -8.69 -12.67
N PRO A 278 1.78 -7.89 -13.75
CA PRO A 278 2.68 -6.75 -13.87
C PRO A 278 2.46 -5.70 -12.78
N ASP A 279 1.21 -5.43 -12.36
CA ASP A 279 0.90 -4.51 -11.29
C ASP A 279 1.47 -5.00 -9.95
N THR A 280 1.24 -6.28 -9.61
CA THR A 280 1.81 -6.89 -8.40
C THR A 280 3.33 -6.85 -8.40
N LYS A 281 3.97 -7.14 -9.54
CA LYS A 281 5.43 -7.05 -9.67
C LYS A 281 5.91 -5.62 -9.42
N ALA A 282 5.25 -4.62 -10.00
CA ALA A 282 5.61 -3.22 -9.82
C ALA A 282 5.49 -2.78 -8.35
N LEU A 283 4.43 -3.22 -7.64
CA LEU A 283 4.25 -2.98 -6.22
C LEU A 283 5.37 -3.61 -5.38
N LEU A 284 5.66 -4.89 -5.59
CA LEU A 284 6.69 -5.60 -4.84
C LEU A 284 8.09 -5.02 -5.09
N ASP A 285 8.43 -4.72 -6.35
CA ASP A 285 9.70 -4.06 -6.69
C ASP A 285 9.79 -2.68 -6.03
N PHE A 286 8.73 -1.88 -6.06
CA PHE A 286 8.67 -0.58 -5.38
C PHE A 286 8.97 -0.72 -3.88
N GLY A 287 8.32 -1.65 -3.19
CA GLY A 287 8.56 -1.86 -1.76
C GLY A 287 9.98 -2.31 -1.47
N PHE A 288 10.44 -3.37 -2.13
CA PHE A 288 11.78 -3.89 -1.88
C PHE A 288 12.92 -2.97 -2.32
N ASP A 289 12.72 -2.16 -3.34
CA ASP A 289 13.77 -1.28 -3.87
C ASP A 289 13.83 0.07 -3.14
N ARG A 290 12.70 0.54 -2.59
CA ARG A 290 12.59 1.87 -1.99
C ARG A 290 12.60 1.89 -0.47
N PHE A 291 12.24 0.79 0.19
CA PHE A 291 12.10 0.74 1.64
C PHE A 291 13.05 -0.26 2.29
N GLN A 292 13.28 -0.06 3.57
CA GLN A 292 14.04 -0.94 4.44
C GLN A 292 13.36 -1.08 5.79
N ILE A 293 13.60 -2.21 6.45
CA ILE A 293 13.12 -2.49 7.79
C ILE A 293 14.25 -2.23 8.79
N LEU A 294 13.93 -1.61 9.92
CA LEU A 294 14.88 -1.31 10.99
C LEU A 294 14.34 -1.80 12.33
N LYS A 295 15.24 -2.27 13.19
CA LYS A 295 14.94 -2.49 14.61
C LYS A 295 14.99 -1.13 15.31
N ALA A 296 13.82 -0.57 15.63
CA ALA A 296 13.76 0.76 16.20
C ALA A 296 14.53 0.89 17.52
N ALA A 297 14.56 -0.18 18.34
CA ALA A 297 15.32 -0.21 19.60
C ALA A 297 16.82 0.04 19.43
N ASP A 298 17.41 -0.26 18.26
CA ASP A 298 18.82 -0.02 17.99
C ASP A 298 19.13 1.45 17.73
N HIS A 299 18.15 2.22 17.24
CA HIS A 299 18.27 3.62 16.81
C HIS A 299 17.66 4.62 17.79
N GLU A 300 16.66 4.19 18.58
CA GLU A 300 15.93 5.05 19.52
C GLU A 300 16.85 5.55 20.65
N THR A 301 16.88 6.84 20.86
CA THR A 301 17.69 7.48 21.91
C THR A 301 16.88 8.31 22.89
N THR A 302 15.73 8.83 22.47
CA THR A 302 14.89 9.74 23.25
C THR A 302 14.29 9.05 24.47
N TYR A 303 13.81 7.83 24.30
CA TYR A 303 13.15 7.06 25.37
C TYR A 303 14.09 6.07 26.08
N LYS A 304 15.35 5.95 25.66
CA LYS A 304 16.38 5.14 26.37
C LYS A 304 16.90 5.79 27.63
N ALA A 305 16.94 7.13 27.66
CA ALA A 305 17.35 7.89 28.82
C ALA A 305 16.12 8.51 29.49
N LEU A 306 15.49 7.76 30.40
CA LEU A 306 14.47 8.35 31.26
C LEU A 306 15.19 9.25 32.25
N ASP A 307 15.10 10.56 32.07
CA ASP A 307 15.48 11.52 33.12
C ASP A 307 14.62 11.28 34.36
N ASN A 308 15.19 11.49 35.56
CA ASN A 308 14.57 11.20 36.84
C ASN A 308 13.19 11.88 37.06
N ASP A 309 12.84 12.83 36.19
CA ASP A 309 11.57 13.58 36.25
C ASP A 309 10.52 13.08 35.24
N MET A 310 10.85 12.09 34.38
CA MET A 310 9.90 11.59 33.40
C MET A 310 8.95 10.56 34.01
N THR A 311 7.66 10.80 33.89
CA THR A 311 6.60 9.87 34.32
C THR A 311 5.98 9.22 33.11
N ILE A 312 6.04 7.88 33.03
CA ILE A 312 5.43 7.09 31.95
C ILE A 312 4.41 6.14 32.58
N GLY A 313 3.14 6.24 32.16
CA GLY A 313 2.07 5.39 32.67
C GLY A 313 1.81 5.56 34.20
N GLY A 314 2.16 6.71 34.77
CA GLY A 314 2.06 6.95 36.22
C GLY A 314 3.25 6.41 37.02
N MET A 315 4.27 5.84 36.36
CA MET A 315 5.50 5.36 37.00
C MET A 315 6.64 6.35 36.77
N THR A 316 7.44 6.58 37.80
CA THR A 316 8.63 7.43 37.74
C THR A 316 9.89 6.58 37.83
N ALA A 317 11.02 7.09 37.35
CA ALA A 317 12.32 6.42 37.47
C ALA A 317 12.70 6.13 38.96
N GLN A 318 12.05 6.78 39.91
CA GLN A 318 12.24 6.56 41.33
C GLN A 318 11.58 5.28 41.87
N ASP A 319 10.67 4.67 41.09
CA ASP A 319 9.97 3.44 41.51
C ASP A 319 10.79 2.15 41.29
N ASN A 320 12.08 2.26 41.02
CA ASN A 320 13.01 1.15 40.70
C ASN A 320 12.54 0.25 39.57
N ILE A 321 11.73 0.78 38.66
CA ILE A 321 11.27 0.08 37.47
C ILE A 321 12.23 0.40 36.34
N SER A 322 12.97 -0.60 35.88
CA SER A 322 13.75 -0.48 34.64
C SER A 322 12.81 -0.61 33.45
N LEU A 323 12.81 0.38 32.57
CA LEU A 323 12.05 0.36 31.35
C LEU A 323 12.97 -0.02 30.17
N GLU A 324 12.49 -0.90 29.32
CA GLU A 324 13.21 -1.36 28.15
C GLU A 324 12.31 -1.29 26.91
N LEU A 325 12.90 -0.94 25.78
CA LEU A 325 12.23 -1.04 24.49
C LEU A 325 12.20 -2.50 24.03
N ASP A 326 11.06 -2.93 23.50
CA ASP A 326 10.99 -4.24 22.87
C ASP A 326 11.97 -4.31 21.69
N LYS A 327 12.95 -5.22 21.79
CA LYS A 327 14.04 -5.39 20.82
C LYS A 327 13.58 -5.99 19.49
N ASN A 328 12.38 -6.57 19.47
CA ASN A 328 11.80 -7.18 18.27
C ASN A 328 10.92 -6.22 17.48
N SER A 329 10.59 -5.07 18.04
CA SER A 329 9.78 -4.08 17.36
C SER A 329 10.50 -3.47 16.16
N LEU A 330 9.80 -3.46 15.04
CA LEU A 330 10.29 -3.05 13.73
C LEU A 330 9.59 -1.79 13.24
N ILE A 331 10.29 -1.02 12.43
CA ILE A 331 9.72 0.08 11.65
C ILE A 331 10.18 -0.03 10.20
N VAL A 332 9.43 0.59 9.30
CA VAL A 332 9.76 0.65 7.87
C VAL A 332 9.98 2.08 7.45
N ILE A 333 11.15 2.38 6.91
CA ILE A 333 11.48 3.72 6.39
C ILE A 333 11.96 3.64 4.95
N PRO A 334 11.89 4.73 4.17
CA PRO A 334 12.58 4.82 2.90
C PRO A 334 14.07 4.56 3.06
N LYS A 335 14.72 3.94 2.05
CA LYS A 335 16.17 3.64 2.09
C LYS A 335 17.06 4.87 2.09
N ASP A 336 16.54 5.99 1.61
CA ASP A 336 17.22 7.29 1.55
C ASP A 336 16.88 8.20 2.74
N ALA A 337 16.12 7.70 3.73
CA ALA A 337 15.80 8.37 4.98
C ALA A 337 16.64 7.83 6.13
N ASP A 338 16.98 8.72 7.07
CA ASP A 338 17.60 8.36 8.33
C ASP A 338 16.55 8.22 9.44
N PHE A 339 16.81 7.37 10.44
CA PHE A 339 15.93 7.23 11.61
C PHE A 339 15.68 8.56 12.33
N SER A 340 16.68 9.45 12.35
CA SER A 340 16.57 10.80 12.94
C SER A 340 15.55 11.71 12.24
N ASP A 341 15.11 11.36 11.03
CA ASP A 341 14.11 12.11 10.28
C ASP A 341 12.68 11.70 10.66
N THR A 342 12.53 10.67 11.51
CA THR A 342 11.22 10.19 11.96
C THR A 342 10.66 11.04 13.11
N GLU A 343 9.33 11.17 13.13
CA GLU A 343 8.59 11.75 14.25
C GLU A 343 8.09 10.63 15.15
N SER A 344 8.23 10.81 16.47
CA SER A 344 7.75 9.82 17.44
C SER A 344 6.76 10.43 18.41
N SER A 345 5.78 9.65 18.83
CA SER A 345 4.80 10.02 19.86
C SER A 345 4.51 8.85 20.79
N LEU A 346 4.35 9.15 22.08
CA LEU A 346 4.05 8.15 23.09
C LEU A 346 2.53 7.97 23.22
N SER A 347 2.07 6.72 23.23
CA SER A 347 0.67 6.34 23.45
C SER A 347 0.59 5.31 24.57
N TYR A 348 -0.36 5.51 25.50
CA TYR A 348 -0.67 4.54 26.56
C TYR A 348 -1.77 3.54 26.16
N GLU A 349 -2.37 3.72 25.00
CA GLU A 349 -3.30 2.75 24.43
C GLU A 349 -2.50 1.59 23.85
N LEU A 350 -2.68 0.41 24.41
CA LEU A 350 -2.04 -0.82 23.95
C LEU A 350 -3.01 -1.61 23.09
N ASP A 351 -2.50 -2.16 22.00
CA ASP A 351 -3.25 -3.09 21.15
C ASP A 351 -3.23 -4.53 21.73
N GLU A 352 -3.99 -5.42 21.12
CA GLU A 352 -4.12 -6.81 21.58
C GLU A 352 -2.81 -7.60 21.46
N ASN A 353 -1.90 -7.17 20.60
CA ASN A 353 -0.61 -7.82 20.37
C ASN A 353 0.50 -7.31 21.31
N ALA A 354 0.17 -6.36 22.17
CA ALA A 354 1.14 -5.81 23.11
C ALA A 354 1.64 -6.90 24.06
N PRO A 355 2.96 -6.99 24.30
CA PRO A 355 3.53 -7.85 25.32
C PRO A 355 2.89 -7.61 26.69
N ASP A 356 2.80 -8.64 27.52
CA ASP A 356 2.23 -8.51 28.87
C ASP A 356 3.01 -7.54 29.78
N THR A 357 4.25 -7.28 29.46
CA THR A 357 5.14 -6.32 30.14
C THR A 357 5.04 -4.90 29.57
N ALA A 358 4.29 -4.71 28.48
CA ALA A 358 4.17 -3.39 27.84
C ALA A 358 3.35 -2.43 28.71
N ILE A 359 3.85 -1.20 28.84
CA ILE A 359 3.20 -0.11 29.59
C ILE A 359 2.77 1.03 28.67
N ALA A 360 3.43 1.17 27.54
CA ALA A 360 3.14 2.17 26.53
C ALA A 360 3.65 1.68 25.15
N ARG A 361 3.26 2.35 24.10
CA ARG A 361 3.84 2.19 22.76
C ARG A 361 4.31 3.54 22.23
N ILE A 362 5.41 3.52 21.50
CA ILE A 362 5.95 4.65 20.77
C ILE A 362 5.52 4.45 19.32
N LEU A 363 4.73 5.39 18.82
CA LEU A 363 4.29 5.41 17.42
C LEU A 363 5.28 6.22 16.61
N TYR A 364 5.73 5.69 15.47
CA TYR A 364 6.65 6.37 14.56
C TYR A 364 5.93 6.79 13.29
N GLN A 365 6.24 8.00 12.84
CA GLN A 365 5.76 8.55 11.57
C GLN A 365 6.93 9.12 10.77
N TYR A 366 6.79 9.11 9.47
CA TYR A 366 7.72 9.73 8.53
C TYR A 366 6.93 10.32 7.38
N ASP A 367 7.11 11.62 7.11
CA ASP A 367 6.38 12.37 6.07
C ASP A 367 4.85 12.14 6.12
N GLY A 368 4.29 12.12 7.36
CA GLY A 368 2.86 11.88 7.62
C GLY A 368 2.38 10.43 7.48
N HIS A 369 3.28 9.48 7.17
CA HIS A 369 2.96 8.05 7.10
C HIS A 369 3.30 7.35 8.42
N SER A 370 2.41 6.48 8.89
CA SER A 370 2.72 5.57 10.01
C SER A 370 3.68 4.50 9.52
N ILE A 371 4.83 4.38 10.17
CA ILE A 371 5.93 3.48 9.75
C ILE A 371 6.19 2.33 10.72
N GLY A 372 5.42 2.25 11.81
CA GLY A 372 5.50 1.18 12.80
C GLY A 372 5.43 1.73 14.23
N GLN A 373 5.58 0.81 15.17
CA GLN A 373 5.53 1.11 16.61
C GLN A 373 6.52 0.26 17.40
N VAL A 374 6.88 0.74 18.59
CA VAL A 374 7.74 0.04 19.55
C VAL A 374 7.07 0.02 20.90
N TYR A 375 7.04 -1.15 21.54
CA TYR A 375 6.53 -1.24 22.90
C TYR A 375 7.62 -0.85 23.90
N LEU A 376 7.20 -0.07 24.88
CA LEU A 376 7.96 0.24 26.07
C LEU A 376 7.51 -0.73 27.17
N CYS A 377 8.41 -1.59 27.61
CA CYS A 377 8.13 -2.70 28.52
C CYS A 377 8.78 -2.46 29.90
N SER A 378 8.18 -2.96 30.97
CA SER A 378 8.83 -3.00 32.28
C SER A 378 9.77 -4.21 32.35
N ALA A 379 11.05 -3.98 32.66
CA ALA A 379 11.99 -5.07 32.83
C ALA A 379 11.67 -5.83 34.15
N GLY A 380 11.25 -7.08 34.00
CA GLY A 380 11.11 -8.02 35.12
C GLY A 380 9.79 -8.01 35.91
N GLN A 381 8.79 -7.23 35.54
CA GLN A 381 7.47 -7.28 36.19
C GLN A 381 6.35 -7.42 35.15
N ILE A 382 5.51 -8.45 35.32
CA ILE A 382 4.26 -8.59 34.57
C ILE A 382 3.27 -7.59 35.19
N ILE A 383 2.87 -6.58 34.42
CA ILE A 383 1.85 -5.64 34.82
C ILE A 383 0.51 -6.24 34.36
N PRO A 384 -0.43 -6.54 35.29
CA PRO A 384 -1.73 -7.07 34.88
C PRO A 384 -2.39 -6.08 33.90
N LYS A 385 -2.72 -6.52 32.70
CA LYS A 385 -3.56 -5.73 31.76
C LYS A 385 -4.79 -5.28 32.53
N ALA A 386 -4.94 -3.98 32.76
CA ALA A 386 -6.14 -3.43 33.33
C ALA A 386 -7.30 -3.83 32.42
N ALA A 387 -8.14 -4.75 32.89
CA ALA A 387 -9.37 -5.11 32.20
C ALA A 387 -10.09 -3.80 31.90
N ASN A 388 -10.46 -3.58 30.64
CA ASN A 388 -11.31 -2.48 30.21
C ASN A 388 -12.55 -2.47 31.13
N ARG A 389 -12.48 -1.72 32.20
CA ARG A 389 -13.67 -1.42 33.01
C ARG A 389 -14.47 -0.40 32.22
N SER A 390 -15.42 -0.92 31.44
CA SER A 390 -16.61 -0.17 31.13
C SER A 390 -17.17 0.31 32.50
N THR A 391 -17.02 1.57 32.79
CA THR A 391 -17.70 2.24 33.89
C THR A 391 -19.19 2.25 33.57
N GLN A 392 -19.88 1.17 33.94
CA GLN A 392 -21.28 1.28 34.29
C GLN A 392 -21.30 2.07 35.60
N ALA A 393 -21.70 3.32 35.48
CA ALA A 393 -22.10 4.12 36.62
C ALA A 393 -23.28 3.42 37.29
N SER A 394 -23.01 2.76 38.43
CA SER A 394 -24.04 2.38 39.38
C SER A 394 -24.42 3.62 40.17
N ASP A 395 -25.62 4.12 39.92
CA ASP A 395 -26.28 5.13 40.72
C ASP A 395 -26.32 4.72 42.18
N PRO A 396 -25.99 5.61 43.14
CA PRO A 396 -26.30 5.40 44.53
C PRO A 396 -27.77 5.80 44.79
N VAL A 397 -28.54 4.83 45.22
CA VAL A 397 -29.87 5.03 45.80
C VAL A 397 -29.71 5.86 47.06
N VAL A 398 -30.23 7.08 47.05
CA VAL A 398 -30.54 7.86 48.28
C VAL A 398 -31.99 8.31 48.20
N SER A 399 -32.79 7.82 49.13
CA SER A 399 -34.16 8.26 49.38
C SER A 399 -34.18 9.63 50.09
N PRO A 400 -35.33 10.33 50.08
CA PRO A 400 -35.39 11.76 50.09
C PRO A 400 -35.55 12.36 51.50
N GLN A 401 -35.03 13.54 51.69
CA GLN A 401 -35.61 14.49 52.66
C GLN A 401 -35.51 15.93 52.19
N SER A 402 -36.65 16.55 52.36
CA SER A 402 -37.18 17.86 52.09
C SER A 402 -36.31 19.06 52.47
N ASP A 403 -36.54 20.11 51.75
CA ASP A 403 -36.97 21.47 52.04
C ASP A 403 -36.05 22.62 51.64
N THR A 404 -36.74 23.46 50.84
CA THR A 404 -36.80 24.94 50.80
C THR A 404 -35.67 25.76 50.15
N SER A 405 -36.11 26.40 49.06
CA SER A 405 -36.01 27.82 48.69
C SER A 405 -34.64 28.51 48.72
N ASP A 406 -34.19 29.09 47.65
CA ASP A 406 -34.53 30.39 47.09
C ASP A 406 -33.62 30.74 45.92
N THR A 407 -34.27 31.33 44.95
CA THR A 407 -33.78 32.17 43.86
C THR A 407 -32.57 33.03 44.17
N VAL A 408 -31.69 33.29 43.17
CA VAL A 408 -31.51 34.60 42.52
C VAL A 408 -30.43 34.51 41.39
N ASN A 409 -30.77 35.13 40.27
CA ASN A 409 -29.94 35.52 39.13
C ASN A 409 -28.72 36.37 39.51
N ALA A 410 -27.66 36.27 38.68
CA ALA A 410 -27.02 37.41 37.97
C ALA A 410 -25.77 36.97 37.22
N ARG A 411 -25.80 37.12 36.00
CA ARG A 411 -25.07 37.89 34.97
C ARG A 411 -23.83 38.68 35.44
N SER A 412 -22.77 38.52 34.67
CA SER A 412 -21.96 39.49 33.95
C SER A 412 -20.45 39.48 34.21
N GLN A 413 -19.77 39.40 33.07
CA GLN A 413 -18.68 40.29 32.56
C GLN A 413 -17.30 40.30 33.28
N ALA A 414 -16.33 39.87 32.47
CA ALA A 414 -15.14 40.56 31.98
C ALA A 414 -14.29 41.40 32.95
N SER A 415 -13.00 41.08 32.98
CA SER A 415 -11.87 42.02 32.74
C SER A 415 -10.55 41.26 33.00
N ALA A 416 -9.67 41.10 32.03
CA ALA A 416 -8.51 41.92 31.66
C ALA A 416 -7.55 42.22 32.81
N GLY A 417 -6.35 41.67 32.75
CA GLY A 417 -5.20 42.05 33.58
C GLY A 417 -3.88 41.56 33.03
N ARG A 418 -3.17 42.45 32.37
CA ARG A 418 -1.80 42.39 31.80
C ARG A 418 -0.74 42.13 32.87
N SER A 419 0.34 41.43 32.42
CA SER A 419 1.73 41.93 32.27
C SER A 419 2.62 40.74 31.91
N ALA A 420 3.25 40.65 30.79
CA ALA A 420 4.39 41.36 30.26
C ALA A 420 5.71 40.91 30.89
N ALA A 421 6.43 40.06 30.17
CA ALA A 421 7.88 40.19 30.01
C ALA A 421 8.32 39.61 28.67
N SER A 422 8.86 40.49 27.87
CA SER A 422 9.39 40.32 26.54
C SER A 422 10.74 39.62 26.54
N SER A 423 10.97 38.73 25.57
CA SER A 423 12.28 38.72 24.90
C SER A 423 12.06 38.55 23.39
N GLN A 424 12.11 39.70 22.72
CA GLN A 424 12.25 39.77 21.27
C GLN A 424 13.66 39.31 20.91
N THR A 425 13.78 38.26 20.11
CA THR A 425 14.88 38.14 19.15
C THR A 425 14.26 38.28 17.76
N GLY A 426 14.34 39.51 17.26
CA GLY A 426 13.98 39.88 15.91
C GLY A 426 14.85 39.10 14.92
N LYS A 427 14.23 38.23 14.16
CA LYS A 427 14.79 37.76 12.89
C LYS A 427 14.52 38.86 11.88
N GLU A 428 15.53 39.72 11.67
CA GLU A 428 15.56 40.57 10.49
C GLU A 428 15.64 39.65 9.26
N PHE A 429 14.54 39.55 8.55
CA PHE A 429 14.53 38.99 7.21
C PHE A 429 15.33 39.93 6.31
N PRO A 430 16.41 39.47 5.67
CA PRO A 430 17.23 40.37 4.85
C PRO A 430 16.43 40.79 3.60
N PHE A 431 15.99 42.03 3.56
CA PHE A 431 15.32 42.66 2.40
C PHE A 431 16.12 42.48 1.10
N ILE A 432 17.42 42.24 1.19
CA ILE A 432 18.32 41.93 0.07
C ILE A 432 17.90 40.61 -0.63
N LEU A 433 17.48 39.58 0.10
CA LEU A 433 17.06 38.30 -0.47
C LEU A 433 15.75 38.44 -1.27
N VAL A 434 14.85 39.26 -0.76
CA VAL A 434 13.58 39.57 -1.45
C VAL A 434 13.82 40.34 -2.75
N GLY A 435 14.78 41.27 -2.74
CA GLY A 435 15.22 42.02 -3.91
C GLY A 435 15.84 41.14 -5.01
N ILE A 436 16.67 40.18 -4.62
CA ILE A 436 17.32 39.22 -5.56
C ILE A 436 16.25 38.26 -6.14
N CYS A 437 15.31 37.77 -5.34
CA CYS A 437 14.21 36.96 -5.82
C CYS A 437 13.28 37.72 -6.79
N ALA A 438 13.00 38.99 -6.52
CA ALA A 438 12.21 39.83 -7.42
C ALA A 438 12.91 40.07 -8.76
N LEU A 439 14.22 40.33 -8.77
CA LEU A 439 15.03 40.49 -9.98
C LEU A 439 15.15 39.20 -10.80
N SER A 440 15.27 38.06 -10.14
CA SER A 440 15.32 36.76 -10.83
C SER A 440 13.94 36.39 -11.44
N LEU A 441 12.84 36.67 -10.76
CA LEU A 441 11.49 36.47 -11.29
C LEU A 441 11.19 37.35 -12.49
N THR A 442 11.66 38.64 -12.48
CA THR A 442 11.52 39.53 -13.62
C THR A 442 12.35 39.07 -14.82
N ALA A 443 13.57 38.59 -14.60
CA ALA A 443 14.40 38.02 -15.67
C ALA A 443 13.80 36.76 -16.29
N ILE A 444 13.28 35.86 -15.46
CA ILE A 444 12.57 34.66 -15.93
C ILE A 444 11.29 35.05 -16.71
N GLY A 445 10.54 36.04 -16.23
CA GLY A 445 9.35 36.58 -16.92
C GLY A 445 9.67 37.11 -18.30
N VAL A 446 10.78 37.87 -18.43
CA VAL A 446 11.25 38.40 -19.71
C VAL A 446 11.67 37.27 -20.67
N ILE A 447 12.40 36.27 -20.18
CA ILE A 447 12.82 35.12 -21.00
C ILE A 447 11.59 34.33 -21.46
N LEU A 448 10.64 34.06 -20.56
CA LEU A 448 9.39 33.37 -20.90
C LEU A 448 8.55 34.16 -21.94
N PHE A 449 8.50 35.49 -21.79
CA PHE A 449 7.81 36.36 -22.74
C PHE A 449 8.46 36.27 -24.13
N PHE A 450 9.79 36.33 -24.22
CA PHE A 450 10.48 36.18 -25.50
C PHE A 450 10.31 34.78 -26.11
N LEU A 451 10.34 33.71 -25.31
CA LEU A 451 10.09 32.35 -25.79
C LEU A 451 8.65 32.18 -26.29
N LEU A 452 7.67 32.70 -25.56
CA LEU A 452 6.27 32.64 -25.96
C LEU A 452 5.99 33.50 -27.20
N HIS A 453 6.63 34.66 -27.30
CA HIS A 453 6.51 35.53 -28.47
C HIS A 453 7.14 34.90 -29.71
N SER A 454 8.33 34.31 -29.57
CA SER A 454 9.01 33.57 -30.64
C SER A 454 8.14 32.38 -31.13
N HIS A 455 7.56 31.62 -30.18
CA HIS A 455 6.71 30.49 -30.51
C HIS A 455 5.39 30.88 -31.18
N ARG A 456 4.83 32.06 -30.85
CA ARG A 456 3.67 32.62 -31.56
C ARG A 456 4.02 33.02 -32.98
N LYS A 457 5.14 33.72 -33.17
CA LYS A 457 5.64 34.09 -34.51
C LYS A 457 5.88 32.89 -35.41
N GLU A 458 6.46 31.83 -34.86
CA GLU A 458 6.71 30.59 -35.62
C GLU A 458 5.41 29.89 -36.04
N LYS A 459 4.38 29.89 -35.16
CA LYS A 459 3.05 29.37 -35.50
C LYS A 459 2.35 30.21 -36.59
N GLU A 460 2.45 31.53 -36.48
CA GLU A 460 1.88 32.43 -37.49
C GLU A 460 2.58 32.25 -38.86
N ASP A 461 3.87 32.15 -38.90
CA ASP A 461 4.65 31.86 -40.13
C ASP A 461 4.26 30.52 -40.74
N LEU A 462 4.09 29.47 -39.93
CA LEU A 462 3.62 28.18 -40.41
C LEU A 462 2.23 28.24 -41.01
N LEU A 463 1.29 28.98 -40.38
CA LEU A 463 -0.07 29.16 -40.87
C LEU A 463 -0.07 29.97 -42.19
N LEU A 464 0.77 31.04 -42.28
CA LEU A 464 0.90 31.83 -43.52
C LEU A 464 1.48 31.00 -44.66
N ARG A 465 2.48 30.16 -44.38
CA ARG A 465 3.07 29.22 -45.39
C ARG A 465 2.03 28.19 -45.83
N ARG A 466 1.18 27.68 -44.90
CA ARG A 466 0.11 26.76 -45.25
C ARG A 466 -0.94 27.45 -46.10
N LYS A 467 -1.34 28.69 -45.79
CA LYS A 467 -2.31 29.46 -46.54
C LYS A 467 -1.82 29.75 -47.95
N ARG A 468 -0.57 30.22 -48.12
CA ARG A 468 0.04 30.44 -49.45
C ARG A 468 0.20 29.17 -50.28
N ARG A 469 0.32 27.98 -49.62
CA ARG A 469 0.31 26.71 -50.36
C ARG A 469 -1.06 26.31 -50.83
N LEU A 470 -2.08 26.53 -50.02
CA LEU A 470 -3.47 26.25 -50.39
C LEU A 470 -3.91 27.15 -51.55
N GLU A 471 -3.64 28.47 -51.46
CA GLU A 471 -3.91 29.43 -52.55
C GLU A 471 -3.25 28.99 -53.85
N ARG A 472 -1.99 28.56 -53.86
CA ARG A 472 -1.32 28.03 -55.07
C ARG A 472 -1.92 26.74 -55.59
N LEU A 473 -2.52 25.91 -54.74
CA LEU A 473 -3.17 24.67 -55.15
C LEU A 473 -4.55 24.93 -55.74
N GLU A 474 -5.26 25.90 -55.22
CA GLU A 474 -6.53 26.40 -55.79
C GLU A 474 -6.30 27.02 -57.18
N ASP A 475 -5.22 27.81 -57.36
CA ASP A 475 -4.86 28.42 -58.64
C ASP A 475 -4.56 27.36 -59.73
N ILE A 476 -4.17 26.15 -59.36
CA ILE A 476 -3.93 25.03 -60.30
C ILE A 476 -5.07 23.99 -60.31
N GLY A 477 -6.22 24.31 -59.70
CA GLY A 477 -7.46 23.53 -59.76
C GLY A 477 -7.60 22.38 -58.79
N TYR A 478 -6.79 22.35 -57.70
CA TYR A 478 -6.88 21.34 -56.62
C TYR A 478 -7.65 21.91 -55.41
N SER A 479 -8.57 21.12 -54.88
CA SER A 479 -9.29 21.47 -53.64
C SER A 479 -8.47 21.14 -52.37
N SER A 480 -8.88 21.72 -51.22
CA SER A 480 -8.26 21.42 -49.93
C SER A 480 -8.38 19.94 -49.54
N SER A 481 -9.42 19.26 -50.00
CA SER A 481 -9.60 17.81 -49.79
C SER A 481 -8.59 16.96 -50.59
N ASP A 482 -8.23 17.38 -51.81
CA ASP A 482 -7.23 16.70 -52.61
C ASP A 482 -5.84 16.82 -52.01
N PHE A 483 -5.55 17.96 -51.35
CA PHE A 483 -4.30 18.18 -50.66
C PHE A 483 -4.15 17.28 -49.42
N ASP A 484 -5.22 17.14 -48.61
CA ASP A 484 -5.21 16.25 -47.46
C ASP A 484 -5.11 14.77 -47.85
N GLN A 485 -5.67 14.39 -49.01
CA GLN A 485 -5.54 13.06 -49.56
C GLN A 485 -4.11 12.78 -50.05
N MET A 486 -3.45 13.74 -50.72
CA MET A 486 -2.03 13.64 -51.10
C MET A 486 -1.10 13.56 -49.88
N LEU A 487 -1.37 14.32 -48.81
CA LEU A 487 -0.60 14.23 -47.57
C LEU A 487 -0.75 12.87 -46.86
N SER A 488 -1.93 12.29 -46.89
CA SER A 488 -2.20 10.96 -46.35
C SER A 488 -1.46 9.86 -47.14
N GLN A 489 -1.45 9.97 -48.47
CA GLN A 489 -0.69 9.07 -49.34
C GLN A 489 0.82 9.19 -49.13
N LYS A 490 1.34 10.41 -48.99
CA LYS A 490 2.77 10.64 -48.74
C LYS A 490 3.21 10.16 -47.35
N ARG A 491 2.34 10.24 -46.33
CA ARG A 491 2.58 9.65 -45.01
C ARG A 491 2.61 8.12 -45.05
N SER A 492 1.73 7.49 -45.83
CA SER A 492 1.68 6.04 -45.98
C SER A 492 2.85 5.47 -46.79
N SER A 493 3.48 6.28 -47.66
CA SER A 493 4.62 5.90 -48.49
C SER A 493 5.99 6.21 -47.88
N SER A 494 6.03 6.89 -46.72
CA SER A 494 7.30 7.25 -46.08
C SER A 494 8.07 6.02 -45.58
N PRO A 495 9.41 5.96 -45.72
CA PRO A 495 10.22 4.81 -45.30
C PRO A 495 10.10 4.47 -43.82
N SER A 496 9.83 5.45 -42.95
CA SER A 496 9.62 5.28 -41.51
C SER A 496 8.29 4.55 -41.21
N TYR A 497 7.21 4.87 -41.92
CA TYR A 497 5.91 4.23 -41.76
C TYR A 497 5.92 2.79 -42.30
N GLN A 498 6.59 2.56 -43.41
CA GLN A 498 6.78 1.21 -44.00
C GLN A 498 7.63 0.31 -43.06
N LYS A 499 8.62 0.87 -42.35
CA LYS A 499 9.44 0.15 -41.39
C LYS A 499 8.65 -0.29 -40.16
N GLN A 500 7.68 0.52 -39.71
CA GLN A 500 6.80 0.22 -38.60
C GLN A 500 5.75 -0.84 -38.94
N LYS A 501 5.17 -0.79 -40.17
CA LYS A 501 4.22 -1.79 -40.67
C LYS A 501 4.87 -3.16 -40.95
N ARG A 502 6.16 -3.21 -41.28
CA ARG A 502 6.95 -4.45 -41.44
C ARG A 502 7.30 -5.09 -40.08
N LYS A 503 7.42 -4.32 -38.98
CA LYS A 503 7.61 -4.86 -37.62
C LYS A 503 6.37 -5.56 -37.10
N ILE A 504 5.17 -5.11 -37.48
CA ILE A 504 3.88 -5.68 -37.03
C ILE A 504 3.50 -6.96 -37.79
N LYS A 505 4.05 -7.20 -38.97
CA LYS A 505 3.72 -8.35 -39.84
C LYS A 505 4.79 -9.46 -39.89
N ARG A 506 5.59 -9.67 -38.86
CA ARG A 506 6.45 -10.87 -38.80
C ARG A 506 5.63 -12.05 -38.29
N PRO A 507 5.40 -13.11 -39.10
CA PRO A 507 4.71 -14.31 -38.67
C PRO A 507 5.60 -15.06 -37.68
N HIS A 508 4.96 -15.66 -36.66
CA HIS A 508 5.58 -16.61 -35.75
C HIS A 508 6.34 -17.68 -36.50
N LYS A 509 7.67 -17.73 -36.35
CA LYS A 509 8.47 -18.88 -36.76
C LYS A 509 8.04 -20.08 -35.91
N LYS A 510 7.39 -21.05 -36.55
CA LYS A 510 7.21 -22.39 -35.99
C LYS A 510 8.60 -23.01 -35.78
N TRP A 511 8.86 -23.42 -34.56
CA TRP A 511 10.02 -24.25 -34.24
C TRP A 511 9.75 -25.70 -34.70
N PRO A 512 10.67 -26.38 -35.39
CA PRO A 512 10.53 -27.78 -35.67
C PRO A 512 11.23 -28.59 -34.57
N PHE A 513 10.47 -29.28 -33.72
CA PHE A 513 10.92 -30.49 -33.06
C PHE A 513 9.76 -31.45 -32.97
N SER A 514 9.68 -32.32 -33.96
CA SER A 514 9.16 -33.67 -33.83
C SER A 514 10.36 -34.62 -33.98
N ARG A 515 10.76 -35.23 -32.91
CA ARG A 515 11.17 -36.65 -32.81
C ARG A 515 11.50 -36.94 -31.37
#